data_141eb0324573ca6e03f9b10caf3488b6
#
_entry.id   141eb0324573ca6e03f9b10caf3488b6
#
_cell.length_a   1.000
_cell.length_b   1.000
_cell.length_c   1.000
_cell.angle_alpha   90.00
_cell.angle_beta   90.00
_cell.angle_gamma   90.00
#
_symmetry.space_group_name_H-M   'P 1'
#
loop_
_entity.id
_entity.type
_entity.pdbx_description
1 polymer ?
#
loop_
_entity_poly.entity_id
_entity_poly.type
_entity_poly.pdbx_seq_one_letter_code
_entity_poly.pdbx_strand_id
1 'polypeptide(L)'
;MQKKQTILVVASLLVIVLSVTLAYFTAQIIGEGKNISVTSADLKIVFTDTDGNIEGNGITPGWSNSKTFTVKNESNGTYRYDIIIKDLINTFKTYKYLQYKITSTDGGYNMTDYSYLPKSSTKEDVVLAYEVSIDKGKTHTYTIEIKYANDESVDQSIDMGKSLSGTIYIREFTKPTMKLTDKLMADNPTIGTRTTFTAFTETNTGTLYKATEQIGTNESKDVYYFAGDAKNNWVKFGKTTESSCIYKGKEVIYVNMTNQIRRNPENETECTSTNICDAGGVYGVGLTESECSGIDGTKWITEKATWSEAKKDIYWRIIRTNVDESIKLLYAGTSPDSDKAYVGASAFNTTTNDPMYVGYKYGTTGSLENNRLNTNDSTIKTYVDNWYKNNLTAYTKYLSKDAVYCNDRNLESGQSYSTTSEFAYAPRERITNKQPTYNCTNMSDAFSVNNTSAKLDYPVGLMSIDELSYAGGQASTTLTAPYAWYYTNANGESSYGSSGFHSLSPFGWTGSDSIVWAVNGSRNAGILGYSRTVYSTAVRPSVSLSSCNLISRGDGSPENPYEVYTGNGVCE
;
A
#
# COMPACT_ATOMS: atom_id res chain seq x y z
N MET A 1 31.55 20.02 55.94
CA MET A 1 30.69 20.43 54.78
C MET A 1 30.72 19.45 53.60
N GLN A 2 31.86 18.93 53.19
CA GLN A 2 31.99 18.03 52.02
C GLN A 2 31.14 16.73 52.09
N LYS A 3 31.05 16.04 53.26
CA LYS A 3 30.24 14.80 53.35
C LYS A 3 28.71 15.01 53.12
N LYS A 4 28.16 16.18 53.49
CA LYS A 4 26.74 16.47 53.26
C LYS A 4 26.44 16.78 51.81
N GLN A 5 27.37 17.44 51.08
CA GLN A 5 27.23 17.70 49.65
C GLN A 5 27.33 16.43 48.82
N THR A 6 28.25 15.51 49.17
CA THR A 6 28.38 14.21 48.48
C THR A 6 27.14 13.34 48.64
N ILE A 7 26.50 13.32 49.83
CA ILE A 7 25.24 12.59 50.06
C ILE A 7 24.09 13.20 49.29
N LEU A 8 24.04 14.54 49.17
CA LEU A 8 23.00 15.22 48.38
C LEU A 8 23.10 14.92 46.88
N VAL A 9 24.35 14.91 46.35
CA VAL A 9 24.61 14.59 44.92
C VAL A 9 24.32 13.13 44.62
N VAL A 10 24.68 12.21 45.50
CA VAL A 10 24.35 10.77 45.35
C VAL A 10 22.85 10.52 45.49
N ALA A 11 22.17 11.22 46.39
CA ALA A 11 20.70 11.11 46.51
C ALA A 11 19.99 11.72 45.30
N SER A 12 20.45 12.83 44.75
CA SER A 12 19.86 13.41 43.53
C SER A 12 20.16 12.56 42.28
N LEU A 13 21.34 11.95 42.17
CA LEU A 13 21.63 10.98 41.11
C LEU A 13 20.79 9.69 41.24
N LEU A 14 20.56 9.19 42.44
CA LEU A 14 19.69 8.06 42.69
C LEU A 14 18.21 8.38 42.37
N VAL A 15 17.74 9.58 42.66
CA VAL A 15 16.39 10.03 42.30
C VAL A 15 16.27 10.20 40.78
N ILE A 16 17.30 10.71 40.11
CA ILE A 16 17.32 10.82 38.64
C ILE A 16 17.36 9.41 37.99
N VAL A 17 18.20 8.50 38.50
CA VAL A 17 18.23 7.11 38.00
C VAL A 17 16.92 6.38 38.28
N LEU A 18 16.30 6.58 39.45
CA LEU A 18 14.98 6.00 39.75
C LEU A 18 13.84 6.66 38.95
N SER A 19 13.96 7.95 38.60
CA SER A 19 12.94 8.61 37.76
C SER A 19 13.07 8.25 36.29
N VAL A 20 14.25 7.83 35.81
CA VAL A 20 14.48 7.37 34.44
C VAL A 20 14.07 5.89 34.26
N THR A 21 14.04 5.10 35.36
CA THR A 21 13.64 3.68 35.30
C THR A 21 12.14 3.42 35.57
N LEU A 22 11.32 4.45 35.80
CA LEU A 22 9.89 4.36 36.12
C LEU A 22 8.96 5.01 35.07
N ALA A 23 9.39 5.06 33.83
CA ALA A 23 8.46 5.38 32.76
C ALA A 23 7.76 4.11 32.31
N TYR A 24 6.63 3.80 32.94
CA TYR A 24 5.79 2.66 32.60
C TYR A 24 4.75 3.04 31.54
N PHE A 25 4.59 2.18 30.54
CA PHE A 25 3.44 2.22 29.65
C PHE A 25 2.27 1.55 30.35
N THR A 26 1.07 2.10 30.23
CA THR A 26 -0.16 1.44 30.69
C THR A 26 -0.98 1.00 29.49
N ALA A 27 -1.27 -0.28 29.40
CA ALA A 27 -2.31 -0.78 28.50
C ALA A 27 -3.42 -1.40 29.33
N GLN A 28 -4.64 -1.01 29.04
CA GLN A 28 -5.83 -1.59 29.61
C GLN A 28 -6.85 -1.81 28.51
N ILE A 29 -7.06 -3.08 28.15
CA ILE A 29 -8.18 -3.50 27.31
C ILE A 29 -9.11 -4.28 28.20
N ILE A 30 -10.23 -3.68 28.53
CA ILE A 30 -11.22 -4.20 29.46
C ILE A 30 -12.30 -4.89 28.63
N GLY A 31 -12.52 -6.18 28.83
CA GLY A 31 -13.79 -6.80 28.49
C GLY A 31 -14.82 -6.38 29.55
N GLU A 32 -16.01 -6.03 29.15
CA GLU A 32 -17.09 -5.85 30.09
C GLU A 32 -17.37 -7.22 30.72
N GLY A 33 -16.83 -7.50 31.91
CA GLY A 33 -16.91 -8.77 32.64
C GLY A 33 -18.34 -9.16 33.02
N LYS A 34 -19.28 -8.99 32.12
CA LYS A 34 -20.70 -9.32 32.22
C LYS A 34 -21.18 -9.95 30.94
N ASN A 35 -22.08 -10.92 31.04
CA ASN A 35 -22.84 -11.41 29.91
C ASN A 35 -23.61 -10.25 29.27
N ILE A 36 -23.15 -9.77 28.12
CA ILE A 36 -23.91 -8.80 27.34
C ILE A 36 -24.84 -9.57 26.42
N SER A 37 -26.13 -9.39 26.59
CA SER A 37 -27.13 -9.87 25.65
C SER A 37 -27.53 -8.72 24.71
N VAL A 38 -27.17 -8.82 23.45
CA VAL A 38 -27.76 -7.97 22.43
C VAL A 38 -29.07 -8.63 22.00
N THR A 39 -30.19 -8.02 22.32
CA THR A 39 -31.52 -8.53 21.99
C THR A 39 -32.21 -7.54 21.06
N SER A 40 -32.43 -7.94 19.80
CA SER A 40 -33.59 -7.49 19.01
C SER A 40 -34.65 -8.58 19.07
N ALA A 41 -35.92 -8.33 18.68
CA ALA A 41 -37.06 -9.19 18.96
C ALA A 41 -36.89 -10.69 18.61
N ASP A 42 -35.91 -11.07 17.79
CA ASP A 42 -35.61 -12.46 17.38
C ASP A 42 -34.12 -12.85 17.48
N LEU A 43 -33.23 -12.00 18.00
CA LEU A 43 -31.79 -12.20 18.00
C LEU A 43 -31.23 -12.08 19.41
N LYS A 44 -30.54 -13.13 19.88
CA LYS A 44 -29.85 -13.14 21.18
C LYS A 44 -28.41 -13.63 21.01
N ILE A 45 -27.46 -12.72 21.13
CA ILE A 45 -26.03 -13.03 21.20
C ILE A 45 -25.55 -12.86 22.63
N VAL A 46 -24.84 -13.85 23.13
CA VAL A 46 -24.22 -13.83 24.46
C VAL A 46 -22.72 -13.72 24.27
N PHE A 47 -22.16 -12.64 24.75
CA PHE A 47 -20.72 -12.43 24.87
C PHE A 47 -20.30 -12.76 26.32
N THR A 48 -19.34 -13.64 26.48
CA THR A 48 -18.80 -13.99 27.78
C THR A 48 -17.30 -13.77 27.77
N ASP A 49 -16.85 -12.95 28.69
CA ASP A 49 -15.45 -12.68 28.98
C ASP A 49 -14.99 -13.54 30.14
N THR A 50 -14.01 -14.44 29.92
CA THR A 50 -13.62 -15.46 30.89
C THR A 50 -12.39 -15.11 31.69
N ASP A 51 -11.50 -14.21 31.22
CA ASP A 51 -10.14 -14.09 31.74
C ASP A 51 -9.75 -12.72 32.29
N GLY A 52 -10.72 -11.83 32.58
CA GLY A 52 -10.40 -10.50 33.10
C GLY A 52 -9.80 -9.54 32.03
N ASN A 53 -9.15 -8.49 32.47
CA ASN A 53 -8.62 -7.44 31.61
C ASN A 53 -7.25 -7.81 31.05
N ILE A 54 -6.96 -7.38 29.82
CA ILE A 54 -5.57 -7.28 29.39
C ILE A 54 -4.99 -6.06 30.10
N GLU A 55 -4.19 -6.28 31.12
CA GLU A 55 -3.53 -5.24 31.89
C GLU A 55 -2.02 -5.32 31.68
N GLY A 56 -1.41 -4.19 31.40
CA GLY A 56 0.03 -4.05 31.32
C GLY A 56 0.48 -2.85 32.11
N ASN A 57 0.96 -3.07 33.33
CA ASN A 57 1.74 -2.07 34.05
C ASN A 57 3.20 -2.23 33.65
N GLY A 58 3.78 -1.20 33.05
CA GLY A 58 5.18 -1.23 32.59
C GLY A 58 5.39 -1.98 31.28
N ILE A 59 4.59 -1.69 30.25
CA ILE A 59 4.80 -2.24 28.91
C ILE A 59 6.15 -1.76 28.37
N THR A 60 7.00 -2.74 28.04
CA THR A 60 8.29 -2.51 27.39
C THR A 60 8.31 -3.22 26.04
N PRO A 61 9.19 -2.85 25.09
CA PRO A 61 9.41 -3.64 23.88
C PRO A 61 9.63 -5.13 24.23
N GLY A 62 8.91 -6.01 23.52
CA GLY A 62 8.86 -7.46 23.82
C GLY A 62 7.71 -7.90 24.75
N TRP A 63 6.93 -6.97 25.32
CA TRP A 63 5.75 -7.32 26.11
C TRP A 63 4.65 -7.95 25.24
N SER A 64 3.97 -8.95 25.78
CA SER A 64 2.72 -9.47 25.23
C SER A 64 1.77 -9.93 26.33
N ASN A 65 0.48 -9.89 26.05
CA ASN A 65 -0.56 -10.46 26.89
C ASN A 65 -1.73 -10.95 26.03
N SER A 66 -2.49 -11.92 26.52
CA SER A 66 -3.62 -12.50 25.81
C SER A 66 -4.86 -12.57 26.67
N LYS A 67 -6.01 -12.61 25.99
CA LYS A 67 -7.33 -12.72 26.62
C LYS A 67 -8.20 -13.65 25.82
N THR A 68 -9.00 -14.47 26.51
CA THR A 68 -9.99 -15.38 25.91
C THR A 68 -11.40 -14.84 26.13
N PHE A 69 -12.26 -14.97 25.12
CA PHE A 69 -13.68 -14.64 25.21
C PHE A 69 -14.50 -15.55 24.28
N THR A 70 -15.81 -15.63 24.52
CA THR A 70 -16.72 -16.42 23.70
C THR A 70 -17.86 -15.57 23.15
N VAL A 71 -18.34 -15.95 21.97
CA VAL A 71 -19.55 -15.41 21.33
C VAL A 71 -20.47 -16.56 21.00
N LYS A 72 -21.67 -16.61 21.62
CA LYS A 72 -22.66 -17.65 21.41
C LYS A 72 -23.89 -17.08 20.73
N ASN A 73 -24.36 -17.74 19.67
CA ASN A 73 -25.60 -17.40 19.01
C ASN A 73 -26.78 -18.18 19.63
N GLU A 74 -27.61 -17.51 20.41
CA GLU A 74 -28.85 -18.06 20.97
C GLU A 74 -30.09 -17.64 20.20
N SER A 75 -29.92 -17.03 19.00
CA SER A 75 -31.01 -16.64 18.11
C SER A 75 -31.57 -17.83 17.33
N ASN A 76 -32.66 -17.61 16.61
CA ASN A 76 -33.33 -18.65 15.80
C ASN A 76 -32.73 -18.86 14.42
N GLY A 77 -31.73 -18.08 13.99
CA GLY A 77 -31.07 -18.15 12.69
C GLY A 77 -29.57 -17.88 12.76
N THR A 78 -28.93 -17.86 11.61
CA THR A 78 -27.54 -17.42 11.48
C THR A 78 -27.46 -15.92 11.77
N TYR A 79 -26.46 -15.53 12.55
CA TYR A 79 -26.21 -14.15 12.95
C TYR A 79 -24.87 -13.67 12.44
N ARG A 80 -24.71 -12.34 12.25
CA ARG A 80 -23.44 -11.73 11.87
C ARG A 80 -23.07 -10.65 12.85
N TYR A 81 -21.81 -10.63 13.24
CA TYR A 81 -21.29 -9.67 14.22
C TYR A 81 -19.91 -9.18 13.86
N ASP A 82 -19.57 -8.01 14.42
CA ASP A 82 -18.23 -7.46 14.41
C ASP A 82 -17.58 -7.66 15.79
N ILE A 83 -16.27 -7.92 15.79
CA ILE A 83 -15.42 -7.82 16.98
C ILE A 83 -14.76 -6.45 16.94
N ILE A 84 -14.95 -5.64 17.97
CA ILE A 84 -14.41 -4.29 18.04
C ILE A 84 -13.62 -4.06 19.33
N ILE A 85 -12.68 -3.11 19.28
CA ILE A 85 -12.24 -2.40 20.47
C ILE A 85 -13.05 -1.10 20.52
N LYS A 86 -13.93 -1.02 21.51
CA LYS A 86 -14.73 0.16 21.77
C LYS A 86 -13.92 1.17 22.57
N ASP A 87 -14.10 2.46 22.29
CA ASP A 87 -13.43 3.55 22.98
C ASP A 87 -11.89 3.44 22.97
N LEU A 88 -11.28 2.95 21.87
CA LEU A 88 -9.82 2.84 21.74
C LEU A 88 -9.16 4.20 21.91
N ILE A 89 -8.17 4.26 22.80
CA ILE A 89 -7.15 5.30 22.87
C ILE A 89 -5.80 4.62 22.68
N ASN A 90 -5.05 5.01 21.68
CA ASN A 90 -3.69 4.56 21.42
C ASN A 90 -2.78 5.75 21.12
N THR A 91 -2.01 6.18 22.11
CA THR A 91 -1.14 7.35 22.02
C THR A 91 0.31 7.01 21.68
N PHE A 92 0.63 5.73 21.42
CA PHE A 92 1.96 5.28 21.03
C PHE A 92 2.40 5.98 19.74
N LYS A 93 3.60 6.51 19.70
CA LYS A 93 4.19 7.08 18.49
C LYS A 93 4.67 5.99 17.54
N THR A 94 5.25 4.91 18.12
CA THR A 94 5.64 3.71 17.38
C THR A 94 4.48 2.68 17.34
N TYR A 95 3.26 3.14 17.11
CA TYR A 95 2.01 2.35 17.18
C TYR A 95 2.04 1.08 16.30
N LYS A 96 2.84 1.04 15.23
CA LYS A 96 2.99 -0.14 14.35
C LYS A 96 3.59 -1.35 15.07
N TYR A 97 4.33 -1.12 16.14
CA TYR A 97 4.88 -2.18 16.99
C TYR A 97 3.88 -2.63 18.06
N LEU A 98 2.81 -1.87 18.29
CA LEU A 98 1.70 -2.27 19.15
C LEU A 98 0.70 -3.07 18.30
N GLN A 99 0.81 -4.38 18.35
CA GLN A 99 0.16 -5.30 17.42
C GLN A 99 -0.84 -6.19 18.15
N TYR A 100 -1.84 -6.66 17.40
CA TYR A 100 -2.81 -7.64 17.90
C TYR A 100 -2.99 -8.80 16.93
N LYS A 101 -3.44 -9.93 17.45
CA LYS A 101 -3.85 -11.10 16.69
C LYS A 101 -5.06 -11.75 17.36
N ILE A 102 -6.08 -12.08 16.55
CA ILE A 102 -7.26 -12.82 16.99
C ILE A 102 -7.21 -14.20 16.36
N THR A 103 -7.41 -15.23 17.19
CA THR A 103 -7.50 -16.63 16.76
C THR A 103 -8.74 -17.29 17.33
N SER A 104 -9.27 -18.27 16.61
CA SER A 104 -10.38 -19.12 17.05
C SER A 104 -10.14 -20.56 16.59
N THR A 105 -10.51 -21.54 17.41
CA THR A 105 -10.34 -22.97 17.12
C THR A 105 -11.66 -23.65 16.71
N ASP A 106 -12.78 -22.93 16.74
CA ASP A 106 -14.13 -23.49 16.63
C ASP A 106 -14.99 -22.81 15.54
N GLY A 107 -14.35 -22.29 14.49
CA GLY A 107 -15.02 -21.74 13.31
C GLY A 107 -15.23 -20.23 13.32
N GLY A 108 -14.72 -19.52 14.33
CA GLY A 108 -14.70 -18.06 14.37
C GLY A 108 -13.64 -17.45 13.47
N TYR A 109 -13.53 -16.13 13.51
CA TYR A 109 -12.54 -15.38 12.75
C TYR A 109 -11.10 -15.69 13.18
N ASN A 110 -10.21 -15.89 12.22
CA ASN A 110 -8.80 -16.16 12.44
C ASN A 110 -7.91 -15.23 11.63
N MET A 111 -6.95 -14.59 12.30
CA MET A 111 -5.87 -13.87 11.66
C MET A 111 -4.67 -14.80 11.46
N THR A 112 -4.06 -14.79 10.28
CA THR A 112 -2.79 -15.48 10.04
C THR A 112 -1.62 -14.72 10.67
N ASP A 113 -1.64 -13.40 10.57
CA ASP A 113 -0.58 -12.50 11.01
C ASP A 113 -1.06 -11.47 12.02
N TYR A 114 -0.12 -10.84 12.70
CA TYR A 114 -0.41 -9.69 13.54
C TYR A 114 -0.74 -8.48 12.68
N SER A 115 -1.70 -7.67 13.15
CA SER A 115 -1.98 -6.34 12.65
C SER A 115 -1.70 -5.32 13.74
N TYR A 116 -1.39 -4.09 13.39
CA TYR A 116 -1.19 -3.05 14.39
C TYR A 116 -2.53 -2.40 14.80
N LEU A 117 -2.58 -1.91 16.03
CA LEU A 117 -3.67 -1.08 16.50
C LEU A 117 -3.50 0.35 15.98
N PRO A 118 -4.51 0.95 15.36
CA PRO A 118 -4.40 2.31 14.84
C PRO A 118 -4.14 3.29 16.00
N LYS A 119 -3.43 4.38 15.67
CA LYS A 119 -3.23 5.47 16.60
C LYS A 119 -4.54 6.23 16.77
N SER A 120 -4.91 6.52 18.02
CA SER A 120 -6.05 7.39 18.33
C SER A 120 -5.78 8.16 19.59
N SER A 121 -5.92 9.50 19.53
CA SER A 121 -5.82 10.39 20.68
C SER A 121 -7.17 10.67 21.34
N THR A 122 -8.25 10.30 20.68
CA THR A 122 -9.64 10.41 21.14
C THR A 122 -10.26 9.01 21.15
N LYS A 123 -11.35 8.84 21.90
CA LYS A 123 -12.06 7.57 21.94
C LYS A 123 -12.67 7.24 20.58
N GLU A 124 -12.26 6.12 20.02
CA GLU A 124 -12.74 5.62 18.72
C GLU A 124 -13.05 4.12 18.78
N ASP A 125 -14.12 3.72 18.11
CA ASP A 125 -14.42 2.29 17.93
C ASP A 125 -13.59 1.73 16.77
N VAL A 126 -12.80 0.71 17.03
CA VAL A 126 -11.97 0.06 16.02
C VAL A 126 -12.45 -1.35 15.78
N VAL A 127 -12.82 -1.66 14.55
CA VAL A 127 -13.24 -3.01 14.17
C VAL A 127 -12.01 -3.88 13.94
N LEU A 128 -11.94 -4.99 14.65
CA LEU A 128 -10.87 -5.98 14.56
C LEU A 128 -11.24 -7.12 13.61
N ALA A 129 -12.53 -7.49 13.56
CA ALA A 129 -13.07 -8.47 12.64
C ALA A 129 -14.47 -8.05 12.19
N TYR A 130 -14.73 -8.14 10.89
CA TYR A 130 -15.98 -7.73 10.26
C TYR A 130 -16.83 -8.94 9.90
N GLU A 131 -18.16 -8.76 9.98
CA GLU A 131 -19.15 -9.65 9.38
C GLU A 131 -18.92 -11.14 9.68
N VAL A 132 -18.51 -11.45 10.92
CA VAL A 132 -18.29 -12.84 11.34
C VAL A 132 -19.63 -13.55 11.44
N SER A 133 -19.82 -14.61 10.64
CA SER A 133 -21.05 -15.39 10.65
C SER A 133 -21.00 -16.46 11.71
N ILE A 134 -22.09 -16.62 12.48
CA ILE A 134 -22.26 -17.67 13.49
C ILE A 134 -23.63 -18.30 13.35
N ASP A 135 -23.68 -19.61 13.17
CA ASP A 135 -24.93 -20.36 13.03
C ASP A 135 -25.65 -20.49 14.37
N LYS A 136 -26.97 -20.74 14.29
CA LYS A 136 -27.84 -20.98 15.44
C LYS A 136 -27.23 -22.01 16.40
N GLY A 137 -27.17 -21.64 17.66
CA GLY A 137 -26.73 -22.51 18.76
C GLY A 137 -25.21 -22.76 18.81
N LYS A 138 -24.43 -22.17 17.86
CA LYS A 138 -22.97 -22.28 17.89
C LYS A 138 -22.34 -21.29 18.85
N THR A 139 -21.13 -21.63 19.27
CA THR A 139 -20.25 -20.78 20.06
C THR A 139 -18.92 -20.65 19.34
N HIS A 140 -18.39 -19.45 19.24
CA HIS A 140 -17.02 -19.18 18.82
C HIS A 140 -16.20 -18.76 20.02
N THR A 141 -15.08 -19.43 20.24
CA THR A 141 -14.11 -19.11 21.29
C THR A 141 -12.92 -18.42 20.67
N TYR A 142 -12.55 -17.29 21.21
CA TYR A 142 -11.49 -16.44 20.71
C TYR A 142 -10.38 -16.28 21.73
N THR A 143 -9.17 -16.19 21.22
CA THR A 143 -8.02 -15.62 21.94
C THR A 143 -7.58 -14.37 21.18
N ILE A 144 -7.56 -13.22 21.85
CA ILE A 144 -6.90 -12.01 21.39
C ILE A 144 -5.57 -11.87 22.13
N GLU A 145 -4.50 -11.75 21.37
CA GLU A 145 -3.18 -11.41 21.88
C GLU A 145 -2.85 -9.98 21.46
N ILE A 146 -2.30 -9.20 22.41
CA ILE A 146 -1.73 -7.88 22.14
C ILE A 146 -0.27 -7.91 22.56
N LYS A 147 0.60 -7.42 21.69
CA LYS A 147 2.04 -7.34 21.96
C LYS A 147 2.61 -5.99 21.55
N TYR A 148 3.66 -5.58 22.24
CA TYR A 148 4.52 -4.50 21.84
C TYR A 148 5.82 -5.09 21.30
N ALA A 149 5.91 -5.24 19.98
CA ALA A 149 7.05 -5.89 19.33
C ALA A 149 8.33 -5.07 19.56
N ASN A 150 9.43 -5.76 19.87
CA ASN A 150 10.74 -5.13 19.96
C ASN A 150 11.38 -5.00 18.57
N ASP A 151 11.93 -3.83 18.27
CA ASP A 151 12.74 -3.57 17.08
C ASP A 151 13.96 -2.72 17.48
N GLU A 152 15.13 -3.34 17.48
CA GLU A 152 16.39 -2.69 17.89
C GLU A 152 16.83 -1.58 16.91
N SER A 153 16.24 -1.51 15.73
CA SER A 153 16.54 -0.46 14.75
C SER A 153 15.75 0.82 14.97
N VAL A 154 14.75 0.80 15.88
CA VAL A 154 13.85 1.91 16.16
C VAL A 154 13.96 2.36 17.60
N ASP A 155 14.08 3.67 17.80
CA ASP A 155 14.00 4.25 19.15
C ASP A 155 12.56 4.21 19.67
N GLN A 156 12.24 3.15 20.40
CA GLN A 156 10.93 2.96 21.03
C GLN A 156 10.83 3.70 22.40
N SER A 157 11.89 4.35 22.87
CA SER A 157 11.86 5.16 24.11
C SER A 157 10.93 6.38 24.00
N ILE A 158 10.65 6.83 22.78
CA ILE A 158 9.70 7.93 22.50
C ILE A 158 8.26 7.61 22.91
N ASP A 159 7.97 6.36 23.21
CA ASP A 159 6.66 5.90 23.70
C ASP A 159 6.54 5.88 25.24
N MET A 160 7.57 6.32 25.94
CA MET A 160 7.50 6.51 27.39
C MET A 160 6.32 7.42 27.78
N GLY A 161 5.49 6.98 28.73
CA GLY A 161 4.29 7.72 29.17
C GLY A 161 3.12 7.69 28.18
N LYS A 162 3.16 6.86 27.14
CA LYS A 162 2.04 6.63 26.23
C LYS A 162 1.10 5.56 26.78
N SER A 163 -0.14 5.56 26.32
CA SER A 163 -1.19 4.67 26.81
C SER A 163 -1.94 3.97 25.68
N LEU A 164 -2.38 2.76 25.98
CA LEU A 164 -3.38 2.02 25.22
C LEU A 164 -4.55 1.72 26.15
N SER A 165 -5.76 2.02 25.75
CA SER A 165 -6.98 1.61 26.46
C SER A 165 -8.11 1.35 25.48
N GLY A 166 -9.06 0.50 25.86
CA GLY A 166 -10.23 0.17 25.07
C GLY A 166 -10.95 -1.03 25.68
N THR A 167 -12.11 -1.37 25.13
CA THR A 167 -12.92 -2.50 25.61
C THR A 167 -13.22 -3.42 24.44
N ILE A 168 -12.94 -4.73 24.58
CA ILE A 168 -13.41 -5.72 23.61
C ILE A 168 -14.93 -5.78 23.67
N TYR A 169 -15.56 -5.59 22.53
CA TYR A 169 -17.00 -5.54 22.43
C TYR A 169 -17.47 -6.28 21.17
N ILE A 170 -18.62 -6.94 21.27
CA ILE A 170 -19.29 -7.58 20.14
C ILE A 170 -20.48 -6.72 19.75
N ARG A 171 -20.49 -6.32 18.49
CA ARG A 171 -21.54 -5.47 17.91
C ARG A 171 -22.26 -6.25 16.82
N GLU A 172 -23.59 -6.07 16.71
CA GLU A 172 -24.30 -6.54 15.53
C GLU A 172 -23.69 -5.91 14.28
N PHE A 173 -23.41 -6.76 13.28
CA PHE A 173 -22.88 -6.27 12.02
C PHE A 173 -23.91 -5.37 11.33
N THR A 174 -23.50 -4.16 11.06
CA THR A 174 -24.24 -3.21 10.24
C THR A 174 -23.42 -2.90 9.00
N LYS A 175 -23.95 -3.28 7.83
CA LYS A 175 -23.29 -2.98 6.56
C LYS A 175 -23.01 -1.47 6.45
N PRO A 176 -21.78 -1.06 6.13
CA PRO A 176 -21.49 0.34 5.83
C PRO A 176 -22.39 0.87 4.71
N THR A 177 -22.75 2.13 4.77
CA THR A 177 -23.60 2.80 3.76
C THR A 177 -22.91 3.95 3.05
N MET A 178 -21.81 4.46 3.61
CA MET A 178 -21.07 5.59 3.05
C MET A 178 -20.20 5.15 1.89
N LYS A 179 -20.38 5.76 0.74
CA LYS A 179 -19.52 5.53 -0.42
C LYS A 179 -18.16 6.17 -0.22
N LEU A 180 -17.12 5.56 -0.83
CA LEU A 180 -15.76 6.14 -0.79
C LEU A 180 -15.72 7.55 -1.39
N THR A 181 -16.43 7.78 -2.50
CA THR A 181 -16.53 9.09 -3.14
C THR A 181 -17.12 10.15 -2.21
N ASP A 182 -18.22 9.83 -1.51
CA ASP A 182 -18.88 10.75 -0.59
C ASP A 182 -17.98 11.08 0.62
N LYS A 183 -17.33 10.06 1.17
CA LYS A 183 -16.36 10.22 2.27
C LYS A 183 -15.18 11.09 1.84
N LEU A 184 -14.62 10.82 0.65
CA LEU A 184 -13.51 11.58 0.08
C LEU A 184 -13.84 13.07 -0.04
N MET A 185 -15.03 13.39 -0.56
CA MET A 185 -15.50 14.79 -0.70
C MET A 185 -15.77 15.44 0.66
N ALA A 186 -16.31 14.69 1.62
CA ALA A 186 -16.58 15.20 2.97
C ALA A 186 -15.29 15.52 3.75
N ASP A 187 -14.27 14.67 3.63
CA ASP A 187 -12.97 14.87 4.30
C ASP A 187 -12.11 15.93 3.60
N ASN A 188 -12.41 16.27 2.35
CA ASN A 188 -11.68 17.24 1.54
C ASN A 188 -12.63 18.34 1.04
N PRO A 189 -13.20 19.17 1.95
CA PRO A 189 -14.23 20.13 1.59
C PRO A 189 -13.73 21.33 0.75
N THR A 190 -12.42 21.54 0.72
CA THR A 190 -11.81 22.61 -0.07
C THR A 190 -11.53 22.12 -1.49
N ILE A 191 -12.14 22.77 -2.49
CA ILE A 191 -11.88 22.48 -3.91
C ILE A 191 -11.05 23.62 -4.50
N GLY A 192 -9.80 23.32 -4.81
CA GLY A 192 -8.87 24.23 -5.48
C GLY A 192 -8.93 24.11 -7.00
N THR A 193 -8.41 25.14 -7.68
CA THR A 193 -8.19 25.12 -9.12
C THR A 193 -6.75 25.51 -9.39
N ARG A 194 -6.06 24.74 -10.25
CA ARG A 194 -4.69 25.04 -10.70
C ARG A 194 -4.72 25.40 -12.17
N THR A 195 -4.11 26.53 -12.51
CA THR A 195 -3.97 27.03 -13.87
C THR A 195 -2.52 26.96 -14.37
N THR A 196 -1.58 26.74 -13.45
CA THR A 196 -0.16 26.56 -13.74
C THR A 196 0.33 25.25 -13.15
N PHE A 197 1.03 24.46 -13.93
CA PHE A 197 1.51 23.13 -13.56
C PHE A 197 3.05 23.12 -13.47
N THR A 198 3.57 24.00 -12.63
CA THR A 198 4.95 23.96 -12.14
C THR A 198 5.08 22.92 -11.03
N ALA A 199 6.31 22.65 -10.59
CA ALA A 199 6.54 21.79 -9.43
C ALA A 199 5.67 22.27 -8.24
N PHE A 200 4.93 21.32 -7.64
CA PHE A 200 3.99 21.61 -6.58
C PHE A 200 4.21 20.61 -5.44
N THR A 201 4.74 21.12 -4.35
CA THR A 201 5.18 20.31 -3.20
C THR A 201 4.62 20.83 -1.87
N GLU A 202 3.66 21.76 -1.92
CA GLU A 202 3.03 22.29 -0.72
C GLU A 202 2.34 21.18 0.09
N THR A 203 2.48 21.23 1.41
CA THR A 203 1.75 20.32 2.29
C THR A 203 0.25 20.61 2.15
N ASN A 204 -0.50 19.55 1.84
CA ASN A 204 -1.89 19.65 1.50
C ASN A 204 -2.72 18.60 2.27
N THR A 205 -3.67 19.06 3.07
CA THR A 205 -4.63 18.21 3.77
C THR A 205 -6.00 18.85 3.68
N GLY A 206 -7.01 18.07 3.30
CA GLY A 206 -8.39 18.56 3.17
C GLY A 206 -8.67 19.37 1.91
N THR A 207 -7.79 19.33 0.89
CA THR A 207 -7.98 19.99 -0.41
C THR A 207 -7.88 19.00 -1.56
N LEU A 208 -8.90 19.00 -2.40
CA LEU A 208 -8.86 18.40 -3.73
C LEU A 208 -8.75 19.51 -4.78
N TYR A 209 -8.12 19.17 -5.92
CA TYR A 209 -8.07 20.06 -7.06
C TYR A 209 -9.01 19.57 -8.15
N LYS A 210 -9.71 20.52 -8.79
CA LYS A 210 -10.64 20.25 -9.87
C LYS A 210 -9.92 20.30 -11.22
N ALA A 211 -10.24 19.36 -12.10
CA ALA A 211 -9.90 19.34 -13.51
C ALA A 211 -11.08 18.78 -14.31
N THR A 212 -10.92 18.61 -15.61
CA THR A 212 -11.91 17.95 -16.46
C THR A 212 -11.31 16.74 -17.15
N GLU A 213 -12.14 15.75 -17.44
CA GLU A 213 -11.78 14.58 -18.23
C GLU A 213 -12.80 14.34 -19.33
N GLN A 214 -12.30 14.05 -20.54
CA GLN A 214 -13.09 13.65 -21.70
C GLN A 214 -12.55 12.33 -22.27
N ILE A 215 -13.41 11.34 -22.44
CA ILE A 215 -13.06 10.06 -23.06
C ILE A 215 -13.75 9.97 -24.43
N GLY A 216 -12.97 9.77 -25.47
CA GLY A 216 -13.47 9.76 -26.84
C GLY A 216 -14.14 11.08 -27.22
N THR A 217 -15.37 10.98 -27.72
CA THR A 217 -16.23 12.11 -28.08
C THR A 217 -17.30 12.42 -27.01
N ASN A 218 -17.23 11.76 -25.84
CA ASN A 218 -18.19 11.97 -24.78
C ASN A 218 -18.08 13.38 -24.20
N GLU A 219 -19.12 13.82 -23.50
CA GLU A 219 -19.10 15.07 -22.76
C GLU A 219 -17.98 15.09 -21.70
N SER A 220 -17.30 16.23 -21.59
CA SER A 220 -16.29 16.45 -20.56
C SER A 220 -16.96 16.60 -19.20
N LYS A 221 -16.44 15.91 -18.17
CA LYS A 221 -16.92 16.00 -16.80
C LYS A 221 -15.85 16.45 -15.83
N ASP A 222 -16.30 17.03 -14.72
CA ASP A 222 -15.43 17.39 -13.61
C ASP A 222 -14.86 16.14 -12.92
N VAL A 223 -13.56 16.18 -12.66
CA VAL A 223 -12.84 15.19 -11.88
C VAL A 223 -11.97 15.88 -10.83
N TYR A 224 -11.67 15.16 -9.75
CA TYR A 224 -10.96 15.73 -8.61
C TYR A 224 -9.70 14.93 -8.31
N TYR A 225 -8.59 15.61 -8.00
CA TYR A 225 -7.29 14.97 -7.82
C TYR A 225 -6.50 15.54 -6.64
N PHE A 226 -5.57 14.75 -6.14
CA PHE A 226 -4.61 15.17 -5.14
C PHE A 226 -3.33 15.70 -5.78
N ALA A 227 -2.78 16.80 -5.22
CA ALA A 227 -1.51 17.38 -5.63
C ALA A 227 -0.66 17.80 -4.43
N GLY A 228 0.65 17.93 -4.65
CA GLY A 228 1.60 18.30 -3.62
C GLY A 228 1.82 17.18 -2.59
N ASP A 229 2.20 17.56 -1.38
CA ASP A 229 2.39 16.64 -0.26
C ASP A 229 1.05 16.34 0.43
N ALA A 230 0.18 15.60 -0.28
CA ALA A 230 -1.12 15.19 0.26
C ALA A 230 -0.93 14.18 1.39
N LYS A 231 -1.59 14.41 2.55
CA LYS A 231 -1.46 13.57 3.74
C LYS A 231 -2.63 12.60 3.93
N ASN A 232 -3.76 12.81 3.25
CA ASN A 232 -5.01 12.08 3.47
C ASN A 232 -5.56 11.41 2.19
N ASN A 233 -4.68 10.81 1.40
CA ASN A 233 -5.06 10.09 0.19
C ASN A 233 -4.71 8.58 0.24
N TRP A 234 -4.59 8.02 1.43
CA TRP A 234 -4.29 6.60 1.62
C TRP A 234 -5.56 5.74 1.63
N VAL A 235 -5.46 4.59 0.98
CA VAL A 235 -6.54 3.58 0.91
C VAL A 235 -5.95 2.22 1.24
N LYS A 236 -6.67 1.42 2.01
CA LYS A 236 -6.39 0.00 2.24
C LYS A 236 -7.42 -0.83 1.49
N PHE A 237 -6.95 -1.61 0.50
CA PHE A 237 -7.82 -2.44 -0.35
C PHE A 237 -7.06 -3.61 -0.96
N GLY A 238 -7.59 -4.79 -0.79
CA GLY A 238 -7.02 -6.03 -1.33
C GLY A 238 -5.89 -6.59 -0.46
N LYS A 239 -5.45 -7.78 -0.84
CA LYS A 239 -4.33 -8.47 -0.19
C LYS A 239 -3.39 -9.03 -1.23
N THR A 240 -2.09 -8.98 -0.95
CA THR A 240 -1.04 -9.66 -1.72
C THR A 240 -0.40 -10.73 -0.87
N THR A 241 0.23 -11.72 -1.51
CA THR A 241 1.08 -12.68 -0.81
C THR A 241 2.51 -12.17 -0.86
N GLU A 242 3.08 -11.87 0.31
CA GLU A 242 4.50 -11.64 0.45
C GLU A 242 5.19 -12.93 0.86
N SER A 243 6.22 -13.27 0.10
CA SER A 243 7.09 -14.40 0.38
C SER A 243 8.39 -13.89 0.98
N SER A 244 8.84 -14.53 2.04
CA SER A 244 10.09 -14.17 2.71
C SER A 244 10.88 -15.41 3.10
N CYS A 245 12.19 -15.30 3.03
CA CYS A 245 13.11 -16.32 3.52
C CYS A 245 13.69 -15.84 4.85
N ILE A 246 13.38 -16.53 5.93
CA ILE A 246 13.69 -16.10 7.29
C ILE A 246 14.56 -17.13 8.02
N TYR A 247 15.56 -16.64 8.73
CA TYR A 247 16.34 -17.41 9.69
C TYR A 247 16.55 -16.60 10.97
N LYS A 248 16.18 -17.18 12.12
CA LYS A 248 16.20 -16.50 13.45
C LYS A 248 15.55 -15.12 13.44
N GLY A 249 14.40 -14.99 12.73
CA GLY A 249 13.63 -13.74 12.66
C GLY A 249 14.21 -12.65 11.76
N LYS A 250 15.29 -12.94 11.00
CA LYS A 250 15.89 -12.01 10.04
C LYS A 250 15.73 -12.50 8.61
N GLU A 251 15.60 -11.58 7.68
CA GLU A 251 15.61 -11.90 6.24
C GLU A 251 16.97 -12.47 5.83
N VAL A 252 16.93 -13.43 4.89
CA VAL A 252 18.09 -14.13 4.36
C VAL A 252 18.34 -13.67 2.94
N ILE A 253 19.61 -13.49 2.58
CA ILE A 253 20.04 -13.07 1.25
C ILE A 253 20.44 -14.30 0.43
N TYR A 254 19.95 -14.41 -0.80
CA TYR A 254 20.46 -15.37 -1.79
C TYR A 254 21.76 -14.85 -2.42
N VAL A 255 22.79 -15.66 -2.40
CA VAL A 255 24.12 -15.34 -2.95
C VAL A 255 24.53 -16.42 -3.95
N ASN A 256 24.89 -15.99 -5.14
CA ASN A 256 25.52 -16.87 -6.15
C ASN A 256 26.83 -16.25 -6.61
N MET A 257 27.95 -16.83 -6.20
CA MET A 257 29.29 -16.30 -6.46
C MET A 257 29.67 -16.35 -7.94
N THR A 258 29.19 -17.36 -8.66
CA THR A 258 29.50 -17.55 -10.10
C THR A 258 28.91 -16.41 -10.95
N ASN A 259 27.66 -16.03 -10.66
CA ASN A 259 26.95 -15.01 -11.41
C ASN A 259 26.96 -13.63 -10.72
N GLN A 260 27.67 -13.50 -9.59
CA GLN A 260 27.72 -12.28 -8.76
C GLN A 260 26.31 -11.76 -8.35
N ILE A 261 25.40 -12.70 -8.08
CA ILE A 261 24.03 -12.38 -7.67
C ILE A 261 24.01 -12.21 -6.14
N ARG A 262 23.38 -11.13 -5.67
CA ARG A 262 23.06 -10.88 -4.26
C ARG A 262 21.70 -10.19 -4.19
N ARG A 263 20.67 -10.91 -3.71
CA ARG A 263 19.29 -10.46 -3.61
C ARG A 263 18.51 -11.30 -2.60
N ASN A 264 17.28 -10.95 -2.32
CA ASN A 264 16.41 -11.86 -1.57
C ASN A 264 16.10 -13.12 -2.41
N PRO A 265 15.94 -14.30 -1.79
CA PRO A 265 15.46 -15.49 -2.47
C PRO A 265 14.10 -15.23 -3.14
N GLU A 266 13.93 -15.70 -4.38
CA GLU A 266 12.70 -15.50 -5.16
C GLU A 266 11.67 -16.61 -4.96
N ASN A 267 12.09 -17.75 -4.40
CA ASN A 267 11.25 -18.92 -4.19
C ASN A 267 11.76 -19.79 -3.03
N GLU A 268 10.92 -20.73 -2.61
CA GLU A 268 11.23 -21.65 -1.53
C GLU A 268 12.49 -22.48 -1.80
N THR A 269 12.70 -22.90 -3.05
CA THR A 269 13.88 -23.69 -3.43
C THR A 269 15.17 -22.90 -3.17
N GLU A 270 15.24 -21.64 -3.58
CA GLU A 270 16.41 -20.81 -3.30
C GLU A 270 16.61 -20.59 -1.79
N CYS A 271 15.51 -20.43 -1.04
CA CYS A 271 15.55 -20.24 0.40
C CYS A 271 16.07 -21.47 1.16
N THR A 272 15.63 -22.65 0.75
CA THR A 272 15.85 -23.90 1.51
C THR A 272 16.87 -24.84 0.90
N SER A 273 17.41 -24.54 -0.28
CA SER A 273 18.33 -25.44 -1.01
C SER A 273 19.65 -25.67 -0.29
N THR A 274 20.21 -24.64 0.33
CA THR A 274 21.51 -24.70 1.03
C THR A 274 21.35 -24.40 2.53
N ASN A 275 22.38 -24.73 3.28
CA ASN A 275 22.49 -24.31 4.67
C ASN A 275 22.89 -22.82 4.75
N ILE A 276 22.88 -22.28 5.96
CA ILE A 276 23.10 -20.85 6.22
C ILE A 276 24.59 -20.51 6.26
N CYS A 277 24.98 -19.47 5.55
CA CYS A 277 26.25 -18.77 5.75
C CYS A 277 26.00 -17.53 6.60
N ASP A 278 26.57 -17.48 7.80
CA ASP A 278 26.44 -16.35 8.74
C ASP A 278 27.66 -15.42 8.62
N ALA A 279 27.42 -14.19 8.25
CA ALA A 279 28.40 -13.11 8.15
C ALA A 279 28.15 -12.07 9.25
N GLY A 280 28.38 -12.46 10.51
CA GLY A 280 28.20 -11.57 11.66
C GLY A 280 26.73 -11.17 11.91
N GLY A 281 25.80 -12.09 11.72
CA GLY A 281 24.35 -11.87 11.88
C GLY A 281 23.61 -11.45 10.60
N VAL A 282 24.31 -11.37 9.48
CA VAL A 282 23.73 -11.32 8.13
C VAL A 282 23.74 -12.73 7.56
N TYR A 283 22.58 -13.27 7.25
CA TYR A 283 22.43 -14.67 6.83
C TYR A 283 22.31 -14.79 5.33
N GLY A 284 23.06 -15.72 4.75
CA GLY A 284 23.08 -16.01 3.31
C GLY A 284 22.73 -17.46 3.00
N VAL A 285 22.07 -17.70 1.87
CA VAL A 285 21.84 -19.01 1.25
C VAL A 285 22.32 -19.01 -0.20
N GLY A 286 22.37 -20.17 -0.84
CA GLY A 286 22.85 -20.31 -2.22
C GLY A 286 24.37 -20.56 -2.33
N LEU A 287 25.08 -20.52 -1.22
CA LEU A 287 26.52 -20.82 -1.12
C LEU A 287 26.75 -22.29 -0.75
N THR A 288 27.87 -22.84 -1.19
CA THR A 288 28.43 -24.08 -0.65
C THR A 288 29.20 -23.81 0.64
N GLU A 289 29.45 -24.82 1.45
CA GLU A 289 30.25 -24.70 2.67
C GLU A 289 31.67 -24.15 2.39
N SER A 290 32.29 -24.59 1.28
CA SER A 290 33.61 -24.11 0.85
C SER A 290 33.59 -22.63 0.45
N GLU A 291 32.55 -22.17 -0.26
CA GLU A 291 32.39 -20.74 -0.63
C GLU A 291 32.16 -19.87 0.60
N CYS A 292 31.31 -20.33 1.54
CA CYS A 292 31.09 -19.60 2.79
C CYS A 292 32.38 -19.50 3.62
N SER A 293 33.05 -20.61 3.83
CA SER A 293 34.31 -20.67 4.63
C SER A 293 35.48 -19.92 3.98
N GLY A 294 35.40 -19.64 2.68
CA GLY A 294 36.36 -18.83 1.94
C GLY A 294 36.17 -17.30 2.13
N ILE A 295 35.14 -16.86 2.80
CA ILE A 295 34.87 -15.45 3.10
C ILE A 295 35.28 -15.16 4.55
N ASP A 296 36.17 -14.22 4.76
CA ASP A 296 36.64 -13.86 6.10
C ASP A 296 35.48 -13.41 7.01
N GLY A 297 35.49 -13.91 8.25
CA GLY A 297 34.50 -13.53 9.26
C GLY A 297 33.14 -14.23 9.12
N THR A 298 33.01 -15.23 8.23
CA THR A 298 31.78 -16.02 8.08
C THR A 298 31.83 -17.35 8.82
N LYS A 299 30.65 -17.89 9.10
CA LYS A 299 30.46 -19.19 9.74
C LYS A 299 29.41 -19.99 8.99
N TRP A 300 29.74 -21.24 8.65
CA TRP A 300 28.78 -22.21 8.12
C TRP A 300 27.90 -22.77 9.25
N ILE A 301 26.58 -22.72 9.07
CA ILE A 301 25.59 -23.24 10.01
C ILE A 301 24.82 -24.35 9.30
N THR A 302 24.76 -25.53 9.92
CA THR A 302 24.09 -26.72 9.36
C THR A 302 22.56 -26.70 9.54
N GLU A 303 21.97 -25.51 9.53
CA GLU A 303 20.51 -25.27 9.58
C GLU A 303 20.06 -24.62 8.27
N LYS A 304 18.78 -24.72 7.97
CA LYS A 304 18.17 -24.11 6.80
C LYS A 304 17.29 -22.94 7.19
N ALA A 305 17.16 -21.99 6.27
CA ALA A 305 16.16 -20.94 6.38
C ALA A 305 14.75 -21.50 6.17
N THR A 306 13.76 -20.76 6.59
CA THR A 306 12.34 -21.10 6.43
C THR A 306 11.72 -20.16 5.40
N TRP A 307 11.07 -20.73 4.39
CA TRP A 307 10.23 -19.99 3.48
C TRP A 307 8.88 -19.74 4.11
N SER A 308 8.45 -18.50 4.12
CA SER A 308 7.16 -18.07 4.67
C SER A 308 6.40 -17.30 3.61
N GLU A 309 5.13 -17.60 3.46
CA GLU A 309 4.19 -16.83 2.66
C GLU A 309 3.12 -16.27 3.57
N ALA A 310 2.97 -14.96 3.55
CA ALA A 310 1.98 -14.25 4.36
C ALA A 310 1.13 -13.35 3.48
N LYS A 311 -0.19 -13.36 3.72
CA LYS A 311 -1.08 -12.39 3.08
C LYS A 311 -0.96 -11.05 3.77
N LYS A 312 -0.54 -10.03 3.03
CA LYS A 312 -0.41 -8.64 3.49
C LYS A 312 -1.50 -7.77 2.90
N ASP A 313 -2.00 -6.81 3.68
CA ASP A 313 -2.88 -5.77 3.17
C ASP A 313 -2.14 -4.92 2.13
N ILE A 314 -2.84 -4.55 1.06
CA ILE A 314 -2.29 -3.64 0.06
C ILE A 314 -2.73 -2.23 0.39
N TYR A 315 -1.77 -1.31 0.37
CA TYR A 315 -1.98 0.12 0.52
C TYR A 315 -1.85 0.81 -0.83
N TRP A 316 -2.68 1.82 -1.01
CA TRP A 316 -2.78 2.60 -2.24
C TRP A 316 -2.78 4.09 -1.92
N ARG A 317 -2.45 4.90 -2.93
CA ARG A 317 -2.62 6.36 -2.88
C ARG A 317 -3.68 6.76 -3.89
N ILE A 318 -4.67 7.55 -3.49
CA ILE A 318 -5.66 8.10 -4.42
C ILE A 318 -4.96 9.07 -5.36
N ILE A 319 -5.13 8.83 -6.67
CA ILE A 319 -4.69 9.74 -7.74
C ILE A 319 -5.78 10.77 -7.95
N ARG A 320 -6.98 10.31 -8.34
CA ARG A 320 -8.12 11.14 -8.73
C ARG A 320 -9.43 10.36 -8.80
N THR A 321 -10.54 11.07 -8.96
CA THR A 321 -11.79 10.51 -9.47
C THR A 321 -11.75 10.45 -11.01
N ASN A 322 -12.56 9.57 -11.62
CA ASN A 322 -12.73 9.43 -13.06
C ASN A 322 -14.16 9.87 -13.49
N VAL A 323 -14.39 10.04 -14.78
CA VAL A 323 -15.72 10.41 -15.34
C VAL A 323 -16.80 9.36 -15.11
N ASP A 324 -16.43 8.09 -14.84
CA ASP A 324 -17.31 6.97 -14.47
C ASP A 324 -17.57 6.91 -12.95
N GLU A 325 -17.20 7.97 -12.22
CA GLU A 325 -17.30 8.10 -10.75
C GLU A 325 -16.44 7.10 -9.96
N SER A 326 -15.59 6.34 -10.62
CA SER A 326 -14.59 5.50 -9.96
C SER A 326 -13.45 6.32 -9.39
N ILE A 327 -12.70 5.73 -8.43
CA ILE A 327 -11.53 6.38 -7.81
C ILE A 327 -10.26 5.62 -8.24
N LYS A 328 -9.38 6.32 -8.95
CA LYS A 328 -8.11 5.78 -9.43
C LYS A 328 -7.05 5.81 -8.34
N LEU A 329 -6.36 4.68 -8.18
CA LEU A 329 -5.39 4.41 -7.14
C LEU A 329 -4.04 4.03 -7.72
N LEU A 330 -2.95 4.44 -7.05
CA LEU A 330 -1.57 4.02 -7.32
C LEU A 330 -1.09 3.08 -6.22
N TYR A 331 -0.50 1.94 -6.58
CA TYR A 331 0.10 1.01 -5.62
C TYR A 331 1.14 1.69 -4.73
N ALA A 332 1.05 1.48 -3.42
CA ALA A 332 1.89 2.12 -2.41
C ALA A 332 2.53 1.12 -1.43
N GLY A 333 2.56 -0.18 -1.78
CA GLY A 333 3.21 -1.20 -0.96
C GLY A 333 2.26 -1.95 -0.03
N THR A 334 2.83 -2.68 0.91
CA THR A 334 2.12 -3.46 1.92
C THR A 334 2.16 -2.81 3.32
N SER A 335 2.74 -1.61 3.39
CA SER A 335 2.73 -0.72 4.57
C SER A 335 2.82 0.73 4.10
N PRO A 336 2.20 1.70 4.81
CA PRO A 336 2.32 3.12 4.46
C PRO A 336 3.74 3.69 4.52
N ASP A 337 4.63 3.11 5.30
CA ASP A 337 6.04 3.50 5.44
C ASP A 337 7.00 2.74 4.52
N SER A 338 6.46 1.86 3.65
CA SER A 338 7.29 1.08 2.73
C SER A 338 8.08 1.96 1.77
N ASP A 339 9.36 1.65 1.59
CA ASP A 339 10.21 2.15 0.51
C ASP A 339 10.10 1.28 -0.78
N LYS A 340 9.23 0.26 -0.75
CA LYS A 340 8.96 -0.69 -1.83
C LYS A 340 7.54 -0.56 -2.36
N ALA A 341 7.10 0.67 -2.68
CA ALA A 341 5.80 0.91 -3.32
C ALA A 341 5.80 0.48 -4.80
N TYR A 342 6.31 -0.70 -5.08
CA TYR A 342 6.33 -1.34 -6.40
C TYR A 342 6.21 -2.86 -6.25
N VAL A 343 5.75 -3.51 -7.30
CA VAL A 343 5.47 -4.96 -7.29
C VAL A 343 6.60 -5.79 -7.92
N GLY A 344 7.69 -5.16 -8.29
CA GLY A 344 8.87 -5.73 -8.92
C GLY A 344 9.38 -4.81 -10.01
N ALA A 345 10.16 -5.33 -10.96
CA ALA A 345 10.75 -4.58 -12.04
C ALA A 345 10.47 -5.23 -13.40
N SER A 346 10.25 -4.40 -14.42
CA SER A 346 10.07 -4.85 -15.82
C SER A 346 10.56 -3.79 -16.80
N ALA A 347 11.02 -4.23 -17.97
CA ALA A 347 11.09 -3.38 -19.13
C ALA A 347 9.67 -3.00 -19.58
N PHE A 348 9.50 -1.82 -20.19
CA PHE A 348 8.22 -1.46 -20.82
C PHE A 348 7.94 -2.40 -22.00
N ASN A 349 8.97 -2.61 -22.83
CA ASN A 349 8.99 -3.66 -23.84
C ASN A 349 10.42 -4.23 -23.96
N THR A 350 10.58 -5.51 -24.29
CA THR A 350 11.89 -6.15 -24.50
C THR A 350 12.57 -5.70 -25.81
N THR A 351 11.87 -4.95 -26.65
CA THR A 351 12.30 -4.43 -27.94
C THR A 351 12.13 -2.91 -28.00
N THR A 352 12.99 -2.22 -28.75
CA THR A 352 13.01 -0.76 -28.84
C THR A 352 13.12 -0.22 -30.27
N ASN A 353 13.36 -1.08 -31.27
CA ASN A 353 13.72 -0.72 -32.62
C ASN A 353 12.54 -0.41 -33.57
N ASP A 354 11.38 -0.10 -33.03
CA ASP A 354 10.19 0.37 -33.77
C ASP A 354 9.35 1.29 -32.87
N PRO A 355 8.81 2.40 -33.38
CA PRO A 355 7.98 3.30 -32.59
C PRO A 355 6.70 2.68 -32.02
N MET A 356 6.24 1.52 -32.51
CA MET A 356 5.09 0.83 -31.95
C MET A 356 5.29 0.36 -30.51
N TYR A 357 6.55 0.12 -30.06
CA TYR A 357 6.86 -0.45 -28.75
C TYR A 357 6.64 0.49 -27.56
N VAL A 358 6.21 1.73 -27.78
CA VAL A 358 5.69 2.62 -26.71
C VAL A 358 4.24 2.32 -26.33
N GLY A 359 3.55 1.45 -27.09
CA GLY A 359 2.18 1.05 -26.82
C GLY A 359 2.09 0.13 -25.60
N TYR A 360 1.16 0.41 -24.69
CA TYR A 360 0.80 -0.53 -23.61
C TYR A 360 0.25 -1.84 -24.19
N LYS A 361 -0.58 -1.73 -25.22
CA LYS A 361 -0.74 -2.74 -26.27
C LYS A 361 -0.31 -2.10 -27.59
N TYR A 362 0.20 -2.89 -28.51
CA TYR A 362 0.66 -2.40 -29.81
C TYR A 362 0.19 -3.33 -30.93
N GLY A 363 0.23 -2.84 -32.16
CA GLY A 363 -0.15 -3.59 -33.34
C GLY A 363 1.06 -4.03 -34.15
N THR A 364 1.17 -3.47 -35.38
CA THR A 364 2.24 -3.77 -36.33
C THR A 364 2.97 -2.50 -36.76
N THR A 365 4.18 -2.66 -37.30
CA THR A 365 4.99 -1.58 -37.83
C THR A 365 4.34 -0.89 -39.04
N GLY A 366 4.80 0.29 -39.39
CA GLY A 366 4.53 0.97 -40.66
C GLY A 366 3.73 2.27 -40.55
N SER A 367 2.70 2.35 -39.72
CA SER A 367 1.94 3.58 -39.48
C SER A 367 1.45 3.69 -38.04
N LEU A 368 1.03 4.87 -37.64
CA LEU A 368 0.44 5.09 -36.31
C LEU A 368 -0.85 4.31 -36.13
N GLU A 369 -1.67 4.19 -37.16
CA GLU A 369 -2.91 3.41 -37.17
C GLU A 369 -2.60 1.92 -36.98
N ASN A 370 -1.57 1.39 -37.65
CA ASN A 370 -1.12 0.02 -37.47
C ASN A 370 -0.61 -0.21 -36.06
N ASN A 371 0.11 0.73 -35.48
CA ASN A 371 0.55 0.62 -34.07
C ASN A 371 -0.62 0.58 -33.08
N ARG A 372 -1.74 1.25 -33.40
CA ARG A 372 -2.95 1.32 -32.60
C ARG A 372 -3.91 0.14 -32.76
N LEU A 373 -3.55 -0.89 -33.52
CA LEU A 373 -4.37 -2.11 -33.64
C LEU A 373 -4.46 -2.89 -32.33
N ASN A 374 -3.56 -2.68 -31.39
CA ASN A 374 -3.60 -3.24 -30.04
C ASN A 374 -3.71 -4.78 -29.97
N THR A 375 -3.07 -5.46 -30.93
CA THR A 375 -3.12 -6.93 -31.06
C THR A 375 -2.11 -7.66 -30.17
N ASN A 376 -1.07 -6.96 -29.71
CA ASN A 376 0.01 -7.52 -28.90
C ASN A 376 0.11 -6.79 -27.56
N ASP A 377 0.42 -7.50 -26.52
CA ASP A 377 0.70 -6.94 -25.19
C ASP A 377 2.16 -6.53 -25.08
N SER A 378 2.44 -5.38 -24.48
CA SER A 378 3.79 -5.03 -24.07
C SER A 378 4.27 -5.91 -22.93
N THR A 379 5.59 -5.97 -22.72
CA THR A 379 6.19 -6.73 -21.61
C THR A 379 5.67 -6.26 -20.26
N ILE A 380 5.56 -4.92 -20.07
CA ILE A 380 5.06 -4.36 -18.81
C ILE A 380 3.58 -4.68 -18.58
N LYS A 381 2.75 -4.68 -19.65
CA LYS A 381 1.33 -5.09 -19.53
C LYS A 381 1.21 -6.53 -19.08
N THR A 382 1.93 -7.44 -19.72
CA THR A 382 1.96 -8.86 -19.35
C THR A 382 2.40 -9.03 -17.89
N TYR A 383 3.41 -8.26 -17.44
CA TYR A 383 3.88 -8.27 -16.06
C TYR A 383 2.78 -7.81 -15.08
N VAL A 384 2.13 -6.69 -15.36
CA VAL A 384 1.06 -6.11 -14.53
C VAL A 384 -0.16 -7.05 -14.48
N ASP A 385 -0.55 -7.64 -15.61
CA ASP A 385 -1.67 -8.59 -15.68
C ASP A 385 -1.40 -9.86 -14.84
N ASN A 386 -0.18 -10.39 -14.89
CA ASN A 386 0.21 -11.54 -14.07
C ASN A 386 0.19 -11.22 -12.57
N TRP A 387 0.68 -10.03 -12.20
CA TRP A 387 0.59 -9.59 -10.81
C TRP A 387 -0.88 -9.44 -10.37
N TYR A 388 -1.73 -8.81 -11.19
CA TYR A 388 -3.16 -8.67 -10.92
C TYR A 388 -3.83 -10.04 -10.73
N LYS A 389 -3.58 -10.96 -11.64
CA LYS A 389 -4.14 -12.32 -11.62
C LYS A 389 -3.82 -13.05 -10.31
N ASN A 390 -2.62 -12.89 -9.82
CA ASN A 390 -2.14 -13.56 -8.61
C ASN A 390 -2.67 -12.91 -7.30
N ASN A 391 -2.98 -11.60 -7.32
CA ASN A 391 -3.25 -10.86 -6.09
C ASN A 391 -4.67 -10.27 -6.02
N LEU A 392 -5.26 -9.82 -7.14
CA LEU A 392 -6.48 -9.03 -7.13
C LEU A 392 -7.68 -9.68 -7.80
N THR A 393 -7.57 -10.88 -8.35
CA THR A 393 -8.70 -11.56 -9.03
C THR A 393 -9.93 -11.70 -8.13
N ALA A 394 -9.74 -11.99 -6.84
CA ALA A 394 -10.83 -12.09 -5.86
C ALA A 394 -11.56 -10.75 -5.61
N TYR A 395 -10.93 -9.64 -5.99
CA TYR A 395 -11.43 -8.27 -5.78
C TYR A 395 -11.97 -7.63 -7.05
N THR A 396 -12.02 -8.33 -8.18
CA THR A 396 -12.39 -7.79 -9.50
C THR A 396 -13.75 -7.08 -9.49
N LYS A 397 -14.73 -7.57 -8.73
CA LYS A 397 -16.08 -6.97 -8.64
C LYS A 397 -16.08 -5.53 -8.07
N TYR A 398 -15.06 -5.18 -7.28
CA TYR A 398 -14.91 -3.84 -6.69
C TYR A 398 -14.23 -2.84 -7.62
N LEU A 399 -13.73 -3.29 -8.77
CA LEU A 399 -12.96 -2.46 -9.70
C LEU A 399 -13.79 -2.08 -10.92
N SER A 400 -13.63 -0.82 -11.36
CA SER A 400 -14.29 -0.34 -12.57
C SER A 400 -13.72 -0.99 -13.81
N LYS A 401 -14.62 -1.46 -14.69
CA LYS A 401 -14.30 -1.98 -16.03
C LYS A 401 -14.29 -0.88 -17.09
N ASP A 402 -14.80 0.31 -16.75
CA ASP A 402 -14.95 1.46 -17.65
C ASP A 402 -13.83 2.49 -17.45
N ALA A 403 -13.18 2.49 -16.28
CA ALA A 403 -12.08 3.40 -15.97
C ALA A 403 -10.94 3.30 -17.01
N VAL A 404 -10.54 4.45 -17.55
CA VAL A 404 -9.56 4.54 -18.62
C VAL A 404 -8.14 4.71 -18.12
N TYR A 405 -7.24 3.94 -18.72
CA TYR A 405 -5.78 4.10 -18.63
C TYR A 405 -5.29 4.62 -19.98
N CYS A 406 -4.99 5.91 -20.08
CA CYS A 406 -4.68 6.57 -21.33
C CYS A 406 -3.19 6.41 -21.74
N ASN A 407 -2.94 5.68 -22.82
CA ASN A 407 -1.63 5.61 -23.49
C ASN A 407 -1.65 6.50 -24.73
N ASP A 408 -1.73 7.83 -24.56
CA ASP A 408 -1.93 8.79 -25.63
C ASP A 408 -0.76 8.78 -26.62
N ARG A 409 -0.98 8.17 -27.79
CA ARG A 409 -0.04 8.06 -28.91
C ARG A 409 -0.32 9.10 -30.03
N ASN A 410 -1.06 10.17 -29.73
CA ASN A 410 -1.12 11.30 -30.65
C ASN A 410 0.27 11.92 -30.79
N LEU A 411 0.57 12.44 -32.00
CA LEU A 411 1.85 13.08 -32.25
C LEU A 411 1.86 14.50 -31.68
N GLU A 412 3.05 14.95 -31.29
CA GLU A 412 3.31 16.35 -30.96
C GLU A 412 2.98 17.25 -32.16
N SER A 413 2.57 18.49 -31.92
CA SER A 413 2.19 19.45 -32.92
C SER A 413 3.29 19.61 -33.97
N GLY A 414 2.91 19.52 -35.25
CA GLY A 414 3.84 19.64 -36.39
C GLY A 414 4.73 18.43 -36.64
N GLN A 415 4.61 17.35 -35.85
CA GLN A 415 5.35 16.10 -36.07
C GLN A 415 4.63 15.19 -37.06
N SER A 416 5.40 14.33 -37.71
CA SER A 416 4.89 13.29 -38.60
C SER A 416 5.43 11.94 -38.15
N TYR A 417 4.59 10.91 -38.23
CA TYR A 417 5.01 9.54 -37.95
C TYR A 417 6.08 9.07 -38.93
N SER A 418 7.12 8.44 -38.43
CA SER A 418 8.20 7.85 -39.23
C SER A 418 8.80 6.65 -38.50
N THR A 419 9.20 5.62 -39.25
CA THR A 419 9.97 4.50 -38.69
C THR A 419 11.48 4.74 -38.72
N THR A 420 11.93 5.80 -39.41
CA THR A 420 13.36 6.09 -39.64
C THR A 420 13.81 7.46 -39.15
N SER A 421 12.89 8.42 -39.02
CA SER A 421 13.17 9.77 -38.54
C SER A 421 12.61 9.95 -37.14
N GLU A 422 13.28 10.73 -36.30
CA GLU A 422 12.81 11.03 -34.94
C GLU A 422 11.50 11.82 -34.95
N PHE A 423 10.68 11.57 -33.94
CA PHE A 423 9.48 12.35 -33.65
C PHE A 423 9.09 12.17 -32.17
N ALA A 424 8.16 12.99 -31.72
CA ALA A 424 7.65 12.94 -30.37
C ALA A 424 6.14 12.76 -30.31
N TYR A 425 5.67 12.27 -29.17
CA TYR A 425 4.25 12.13 -28.87
C TYR A 425 3.73 13.33 -28.06
N ALA A 426 2.44 13.64 -28.20
CA ALA A 426 1.78 14.78 -27.58
C ALA A 426 1.98 14.91 -26.06
N PRO A 427 2.09 13.83 -25.26
CA PRO A 427 2.44 13.98 -23.86
C PRO A 427 3.75 14.74 -23.62
N ARG A 428 4.74 14.64 -24.52
CA ARG A 428 6.00 15.41 -24.38
C ARG A 428 5.76 16.91 -24.50
N GLU A 429 4.99 17.35 -25.49
CA GLU A 429 4.63 18.75 -25.67
C GLU A 429 3.88 19.30 -24.47
N ARG A 430 2.84 18.58 -24.00
CA ARG A 430 2.03 19.01 -22.86
C ARG A 430 2.84 19.17 -21.58
N ILE A 431 3.68 18.20 -21.25
CA ILE A 431 4.48 18.25 -20.01
C ILE A 431 5.54 19.35 -20.11
N THR A 432 6.18 19.53 -21.26
CA THR A 432 7.14 20.62 -21.49
C THR A 432 6.47 21.99 -21.36
N ASN A 433 5.27 22.13 -21.93
CA ASN A 433 4.49 23.37 -21.89
C ASN A 433 3.71 23.54 -20.57
N LYS A 434 3.80 22.58 -19.63
CA LYS A 434 3.10 22.62 -18.32
C LYS A 434 1.57 22.69 -18.48
N GLN A 435 1.03 21.93 -19.42
CA GLN A 435 -0.39 21.86 -19.76
C GLN A 435 -0.88 20.40 -19.79
N PRO A 436 -0.81 19.67 -18.66
CA PRO A 436 -1.30 18.30 -18.60
C PRO A 436 -2.81 18.25 -18.85
N THR A 437 -3.29 17.08 -19.29
CA THR A 437 -4.72 16.81 -19.47
C THR A 437 -5.10 15.42 -19.01
N TYR A 438 -6.34 15.23 -18.56
CA TYR A 438 -6.92 13.90 -18.35
C TYR A 438 -7.69 13.41 -19.57
N ASN A 439 -7.80 14.21 -20.62
CA ASN A 439 -8.53 13.83 -21.83
C ASN A 439 -7.84 12.68 -22.56
N CYS A 440 -8.62 11.68 -22.96
CA CYS A 440 -8.20 10.55 -23.77
C CYS A 440 -9.16 10.42 -24.96
N THR A 441 -8.99 11.27 -25.95
CA THR A 441 -9.96 11.42 -27.06
C THR A 441 -9.86 10.34 -28.12
N ASN A 442 -8.70 9.66 -28.26
CA ASN A 442 -8.55 8.54 -29.16
C ASN A 442 -8.90 7.23 -28.46
N MET A 443 -9.98 6.58 -28.90
CA MET A 443 -10.45 5.35 -28.27
C MET A 443 -9.47 4.17 -28.39
N SER A 444 -8.57 4.17 -29.39
CA SER A 444 -7.52 3.15 -29.50
C SER A 444 -6.37 3.35 -28.49
N ASP A 445 -6.31 4.49 -27.80
CA ASP A 445 -5.37 4.81 -26.74
C ASP A 445 -6.02 4.79 -25.33
N ALA A 446 -7.36 4.69 -25.27
CA ALA A 446 -8.17 4.72 -24.05
C ALA A 446 -8.38 3.30 -23.49
N PHE A 447 -7.36 2.73 -22.88
CA PHE A 447 -7.40 1.33 -22.40
C PHE A 447 -8.36 1.14 -21.23
N SER A 448 -9.37 0.26 -21.42
CA SER A 448 -10.25 -0.22 -20.35
C SER A 448 -10.76 -1.63 -20.67
N VAL A 449 -11.38 -2.30 -19.71
CA VAL A 449 -11.93 -3.67 -19.92
C VAL A 449 -13.09 -3.64 -20.93
N ASN A 450 -13.92 -2.60 -20.89
CA ASN A 450 -15.11 -2.48 -21.73
C ASN A 450 -14.87 -1.78 -23.08
N ASN A 451 -13.73 -1.13 -23.28
CA ASN A 451 -13.42 -0.48 -24.56
C ASN A 451 -12.89 -1.50 -25.58
N THR A 452 -13.66 -1.80 -26.59
CA THR A 452 -13.31 -2.79 -27.63
C THR A 452 -12.14 -2.37 -28.51
N SER A 453 -11.87 -1.05 -28.67
CA SER A 453 -10.75 -0.52 -29.48
C SER A 453 -9.40 -0.59 -28.73
N ALA A 454 -9.44 -0.61 -27.40
CA ALA A 454 -8.26 -0.71 -26.55
C ALA A 454 -8.59 -1.57 -25.31
N LYS A 455 -8.91 -2.84 -25.55
CA LYS A 455 -9.41 -3.75 -24.53
C LYS A 455 -8.30 -4.24 -23.62
N LEU A 456 -8.55 -4.15 -22.30
CA LEU A 456 -7.78 -4.78 -21.25
C LEU A 456 -8.41 -6.11 -20.83
N ASP A 457 -7.58 -7.06 -20.44
CA ASP A 457 -8.01 -8.35 -19.88
C ASP A 457 -8.41 -8.20 -18.40
N TYR A 458 -7.74 -7.29 -17.69
CA TYR A 458 -7.97 -6.99 -16.29
C TYR A 458 -8.08 -5.47 -16.06
N PRO A 459 -8.84 -5.01 -15.05
CA PRO A 459 -9.01 -3.58 -14.75
C PRO A 459 -7.79 -3.00 -14.01
N VAL A 460 -6.63 -3.07 -14.65
CA VAL A 460 -5.34 -2.62 -14.12
C VAL A 460 -4.49 -2.00 -15.23
N GLY A 461 -3.76 -0.96 -14.88
CA GLY A 461 -2.83 -0.29 -15.78
C GLY A 461 -1.71 0.41 -15.02
N LEU A 462 -1.20 1.49 -15.57
CA LEU A 462 -0.18 2.34 -14.97
C LEU A 462 -0.68 3.80 -14.91
N MET A 463 -0.02 4.60 -14.08
CA MET A 463 -0.25 6.04 -14.01
C MET A 463 0.32 6.72 -15.26
N SER A 464 -0.42 7.66 -15.85
CA SER A 464 0.07 8.46 -16.98
C SER A 464 1.00 9.59 -16.54
N ILE A 465 1.78 10.13 -17.47
CA ILE A 465 2.66 11.28 -17.18
C ILE A 465 1.85 12.55 -16.85
N ASP A 466 0.68 12.72 -17.48
CA ASP A 466 -0.23 13.82 -17.19
C ASP A 466 -0.75 13.75 -15.74
N GLU A 467 -1.13 12.57 -15.27
CA GLU A 467 -1.53 12.34 -13.87
C GLU A 467 -0.41 12.68 -12.89
N LEU A 468 0.84 12.33 -13.21
CA LEU A 468 2.02 12.67 -12.41
C LEU A 468 2.29 14.19 -12.41
N SER A 469 2.08 14.88 -13.53
CA SER A 469 2.19 16.33 -13.61
C SER A 469 1.11 17.04 -12.79
N TYR A 470 -0.13 16.56 -12.85
CA TYR A 470 -1.21 17.03 -11.96
C TYR A 470 -0.88 16.83 -10.49
N ALA A 471 -0.24 15.72 -10.13
CA ALA A 471 0.18 15.44 -8.75
C ALA A 471 1.31 16.36 -8.26
N GLY A 472 1.97 17.12 -9.16
CA GLY A 472 3.02 18.08 -8.81
C GLY A 472 4.39 17.77 -9.42
N GLY A 473 4.51 16.69 -10.22
CA GLY A 473 5.72 16.36 -10.96
C GLY A 473 6.00 17.31 -12.11
N GLN A 474 7.28 17.46 -12.46
CA GLN A 474 7.72 18.28 -13.59
C GLN A 474 8.89 17.67 -14.33
N ALA A 475 8.95 17.88 -15.65
CA ALA A 475 10.09 17.53 -16.46
C ALA A 475 11.32 18.37 -16.08
N SER A 476 12.49 17.73 -16.02
CA SER A 476 13.79 18.38 -15.79
C SER A 476 13.91 19.18 -14.48
N THR A 477 12.99 19.00 -13.53
CA THR A 477 13.03 19.68 -12.24
C THR A 477 12.89 18.66 -11.11
N THR A 478 13.92 18.57 -10.28
CA THR A 478 13.91 17.76 -9.05
C THR A 478 12.88 18.30 -8.08
N LEU A 479 12.07 17.44 -7.49
CA LEU A 479 11.21 17.82 -6.39
C LEU A 479 12.04 18.25 -5.17
N THR A 480 11.51 19.21 -4.43
CA THR A 480 12.06 19.65 -3.15
C THR A 480 11.09 19.26 -2.02
N ALA A 481 11.61 19.10 -0.81
CA ALA A 481 10.76 18.80 0.33
C ALA A 481 9.87 20.02 0.72
N PRO A 482 8.63 19.82 1.16
CA PRO A 482 7.93 18.54 1.22
C PRO A 482 7.62 17.99 -0.18
N TYR A 483 7.86 16.70 -0.39
CA TYR A 483 7.76 16.11 -1.72
C TYR A 483 6.31 15.78 -2.10
N ALA A 484 6.00 15.80 -3.40
CA ALA A 484 4.71 15.38 -3.91
C ALA A 484 4.41 13.91 -3.54
N TRP A 485 3.16 13.62 -3.22
CA TRP A 485 2.68 12.37 -2.64
C TRP A 485 3.05 11.10 -3.44
N TYR A 486 3.21 11.18 -4.75
CA TYR A 486 3.58 10.02 -5.56
C TYR A 486 5.02 9.56 -5.34
N TYR A 487 5.86 10.44 -4.78
CA TYR A 487 7.27 10.20 -4.50
C TYR A 487 7.49 9.62 -3.09
N THR A 488 6.68 9.99 -2.10
CA THR A 488 6.95 9.71 -0.69
C THR A 488 6.06 8.61 -0.09
N ASN A 489 6.62 7.91 0.90
CA ASN A 489 5.91 7.09 1.87
C ASN A 489 5.38 7.95 3.04
N ALA A 490 4.83 7.31 4.08
CA ALA A 490 4.30 8.00 5.27
C ALA A 490 5.36 8.75 6.07
N ASN A 491 6.62 8.35 6.00
CA ASN A 491 7.73 8.99 6.69
C ASN A 491 8.30 10.20 5.92
N GLY A 492 7.77 10.50 4.72
CA GLY A 492 8.28 11.56 3.86
C GLY A 492 9.53 11.17 3.07
N GLU A 493 9.92 9.90 3.09
CA GLU A 493 11.04 9.35 2.35
C GLU A 493 10.59 8.83 0.97
N SER A 494 11.54 8.52 0.09
CA SER A 494 11.21 7.91 -1.20
C SER A 494 10.46 6.59 -1.02
N SER A 495 9.30 6.47 -1.63
CA SER A 495 8.49 5.24 -1.59
C SER A 495 8.98 4.13 -2.52
N TYR A 496 9.98 4.40 -3.37
CA TYR A 496 10.53 3.44 -4.34
C TYR A 496 12.06 3.49 -4.46
N GLY A 497 12.74 4.07 -3.49
CA GLY A 497 14.20 4.10 -3.39
C GLY A 497 14.86 4.82 -4.56
N SER A 498 15.98 4.27 -5.05
CA SER A 498 16.71 4.81 -6.21
C SER A 498 16.14 4.33 -7.56
N SER A 499 15.21 3.35 -7.56
CA SER A 499 14.60 2.80 -8.75
C SER A 499 13.54 3.76 -9.27
N GLY A 500 13.65 4.30 -10.46
CA GLY A 500 12.52 4.98 -11.10
C GLY A 500 11.40 3.98 -11.47
N PHE A 501 10.30 4.46 -11.98
CA PHE A 501 9.23 3.62 -12.53
C PHE A 501 8.71 4.15 -13.85
N HIS A 502 8.29 3.25 -14.74
CA HIS A 502 7.66 3.63 -16.00
C HIS A 502 6.27 4.21 -15.77
N SER A 503 5.95 5.30 -16.49
CA SER A 503 4.57 5.73 -16.70
C SER A 503 3.95 4.97 -17.87
N LEU A 504 2.65 5.14 -18.05
CA LEU A 504 1.93 4.60 -19.21
C LEU A 504 2.21 5.38 -20.51
N SER A 505 2.74 6.59 -20.41
CA SER A 505 2.76 7.55 -21.53
C SER A 505 3.98 7.39 -22.43
N PRO A 506 3.81 7.43 -23.77
CA PRO A 506 4.89 7.50 -24.73
C PRO A 506 5.60 8.84 -24.65
N PHE A 507 6.91 8.85 -24.91
CA PHE A 507 7.72 10.07 -25.01
C PHE A 507 8.05 10.39 -26.45
N GLY A 508 8.68 9.46 -27.20
CA GLY A 508 9.12 9.70 -28.56
C GLY A 508 9.80 8.50 -29.21
N TRP A 509 10.24 8.74 -30.41
CA TRP A 509 11.06 7.88 -31.27
C TRP A 509 12.32 8.62 -31.67
N THR A 510 13.49 8.03 -31.52
CA THR A 510 14.79 8.65 -31.84
C THR A 510 15.27 8.36 -33.26
N GLY A 511 14.48 7.69 -34.10
CA GLY A 511 14.91 7.10 -35.36
C GLY A 511 15.49 5.68 -35.19
N SER A 512 15.74 5.23 -33.95
CA SER A 512 16.28 3.92 -33.66
C SER A 512 15.71 3.29 -32.39
N ASP A 513 15.23 4.09 -31.43
CA ASP A 513 14.78 3.64 -30.11
C ASP A 513 13.43 4.24 -29.72
N SER A 514 12.54 3.38 -29.28
CA SER A 514 11.29 3.76 -28.60
C SER A 514 11.56 4.21 -27.17
N ILE A 515 10.98 5.34 -26.80
CA ILE A 515 11.16 5.99 -25.50
C ILE A 515 9.80 6.25 -24.86
N VAL A 516 9.67 5.92 -23.58
CA VAL A 516 8.49 6.17 -22.75
C VAL A 516 8.84 7.10 -21.60
N TRP A 517 7.85 7.82 -21.08
CA TRP A 517 8.00 8.60 -19.87
C TRP A 517 8.24 7.69 -18.64
N ALA A 518 9.08 8.16 -17.74
CA ALA A 518 9.40 7.50 -16.48
C ALA A 518 9.58 8.53 -15.36
N VAL A 519 9.39 8.11 -14.13
CA VAL A 519 9.73 8.88 -12.93
C VAL A 519 11.09 8.45 -12.44
N ASN A 520 11.96 9.39 -12.12
CA ASN A 520 13.27 9.10 -11.54
C ASN A 520 13.18 8.83 -10.03
N GLY A 521 14.05 7.96 -9.55
CA GLY A 521 14.18 7.62 -8.13
C GLY A 521 14.96 8.66 -7.31
N SER A 522 15.51 8.24 -6.17
CA SER A 522 16.11 9.12 -5.15
C SER A 522 17.28 9.98 -5.63
N ARG A 523 17.99 9.58 -6.70
CA ARG A 523 19.11 10.40 -7.23
C ARG A 523 18.64 11.74 -7.80
N ASN A 524 17.43 11.76 -8.35
CA ASN A 524 16.82 12.94 -8.95
C ASN A 524 15.35 13.03 -8.50
N ALA A 525 15.12 13.11 -7.23
CA ALA A 525 13.86 13.03 -6.49
C ALA A 525 12.60 13.36 -7.33
N GLY A 526 11.94 12.32 -7.86
CA GLY A 526 10.64 12.42 -8.51
C GLY A 526 10.58 13.18 -9.84
N ILE A 527 11.72 13.47 -10.50
CA ILE A 527 11.73 14.11 -11.84
C ILE A 527 10.92 13.26 -12.82
N LEU A 528 10.09 13.92 -13.61
CA LEU A 528 9.49 13.33 -14.80
C LEU A 528 10.54 13.28 -15.90
N GLY A 529 11.12 12.12 -16.09
CA GLY A 529 12.14 11.83 -17.08
C GLY A 529 11.62 10.84 -18.13
N TYR A 530 12.54 10.26 -18.86
CA TYR A 530 12.22 9.26 -19.88
C TYR A 530 13.22 8.10 -19.84
N SER A 531 12.81 6.99 -20.44
CA SER A 531 13.61 5.76 -20.51
C SER A 531 13.35 5.03 -21.83
N ARG A 532 14.37 4.35 -22.34
CA ARG A 532 14.15 3.41 -23.45
C ARG A 532 13.26 2.27 -22.97
N THR A 533 12.40 1.78 -23.85
CA THR A 533 11.44 0.70 -23.54
C THR A 533 12.09 -0.56 -23.00
N VAL A 534 13.35 -0.83 -23.39
CA VAL A 534 14.10 -2.05 -23.00
C VAL A 534 14.70 -2.00 -21.58
N TYR A 535 14.76 -0.83 -20.95
CA TYR A 535 15.33 -0.73 -19.61
C TYR A 535 14.31 -1.15 -18.55
N SER A 536 14.76 -2.01 -17.65
CA SER A 536 13.94 -2.46 -16.53
C SER A 536 13.91 -1.41 -15.43
N THR A 537 12.71 -1.03 -15.00
CA THR A 537 12.47 -0.13 -13.86
C THR A 537 11.39 -0.72 -12.97
N ALA A 538 11.19 -0.13 -11.80
CA ALA A 538 10.12 -0.56 -10.91
C ALA A 538 8.74 -0.45 -11.57
N VAL A 539 7.83 -1.34 -11.22
CA VAL A 539 6.45 -1.37 -11.70
C VAL A 539 5.50 -1.00 -10.58
N ARG A 540 4.72 0.06 -10.79
CA ARG A 540 3.68 0.53 -9.85
C ARG A 540 2.31 0.43 -10.51
N PRO A 541 1.53 -0.63 -10.26
CA PRO A 541 0.20 -0.79 -10.83
C PRO A 541 -0.76 0.31 -10.36
N SER A 542 -1.74 0.60 -11.22
CA SER A 542 -2.87 1.47 -10.93
C SER A 542 -4.17 0.71 -11.18
N VAL A 543 -5.13 0.84 -10.26
CA VAL A 543 -6.48 0.29 -10.37
C VAL A 543 -7.50 1.39 -10.12
N SER A 544 -8.78 1.16 -10.46
CA SER A 544 -9.85 2.12 -10.19
C SER A 544 -10.98 1.43 -9.42
N LEU A 545 -11.26 1.89 -8.20
CA LEU A 545 -12.40 1.42 -7.40
C LEU A 545 -13.71 1.96 -7.97
N SER A 546 -14.65 1.07 -8.27
CA SER A 546 -15.99 1.47 -8.75
C SER A 546 -16.73 2.36 -7.75
N SER A 547 -17.67 3.16 -8.22
CA SER A 547 -18.50 4.06 -7.39
C SER A 547 -19.41 3.33 -6.39
N CYS A 548 -19.57 2.02 -6.52
CA CYS A 548 -20.34 1.18 -5.58
C CYS A 548 -19.59 0.86 -4.28
N ASN A 549 -18.28 1.16 -4.19
CA ASN A 549 -17.47 0.81 -3.03
C ASN A 549 -17.87 1.59 -1.79
N LEU A 550 -18.04 0.88 -0.69
CA LEU A 550 -18.35 1.42 0.62
C LEU A 550 -17.10 1.45 1.50
N ILE A 551 -17.09 2.39 2.43
CA ILE A 551 -15.99 2.56 3.40
C ILE A 551 -16.44 2.04 4.75
N SER A 552 -15.61 1.16 5.33
CA SER A 552 -15.81 0.69 6.70
C SER A 552 -15.30 1.68 7.74
N ARG A 553 -14.17 2.35 7.46
CA ARG A 553 -13.55 3.37 8.33
C ARG A 553 -12.47 4.16 7.59
N GLY A 554 -11.87 5.11 8.26
CA GLY A 554 -10.68 5.84 7.84
C GLY A 554 -10.96 7.29 7.45
N ASP A 555 -9.90 8.08 7.46
CA ASP A 555 -9.87 9.50 7.08
C ASP A 555 -8.82 9.75 5.97
N GLY A 556 -8.22 8.68 5.45
CA GLY A 556 -7.22 8.72 4.39
C GLY A 556 -5.81 9.07 4.86
N SER A 557 -5.58 9.26 6.16
CA SER A 557 -4.21 9.39 6.70
C SER A 557 -3.46 8.05 6.62
N PRO A 558 -2.12 8.05 6.67
CA PRO A 558 -1.36 6.80 6.67
C PRO A 558 -1.62 5.95 7.93
N GLU A 559 -1.97 6.59 9.04
CA GLU A 559 -2.33 5.95 10.31
C GLU A 559 -3.75 5.37 10.31
N ASN A 560 -4.65 5.97 9.52
CA ASN A 560 -6.06 5.59 9.42
C ASN A 560 -6.55 5.68 7.96
N PRO A 561 -6.01 4.86 7.03
CA PRO A 561 -6.37 4.89 5.62
C PRO A 561 -7.85 4.56 5.41
N TYR A 562 -8.45 5.07 4.33
CA TYR A 562 -9.78 4.62 3.92
C TYR A 562 -9.77 3.11 3.71
N GLU A 563 -10.50 2.39 4.53
CA GLU A 563 -10.61 0.93 4.44
C GLU A 563 -11.86 0.55 3.65
N VAL A 564 -11.64 -0.02 2.45
CA VAL A 564 -12.73 -0.43 1.58
C VAL A 564 -13.40 -1.68 2.16
N TYR A 565 -14.71 -1.62 2.33
CA TYR A 565 -15.49 -2.76 2.76
C TYR A 565 -15.63 -3.78 1.61
N THR A 566 -15.11 -4.96 1.84
CA THR A 566 -15.10 -6.06 0.84
C THR A 566 -16.04 -7.21 1.21
N GLY A 567 -17.02 -6.96 2.08
CA GLY A 567 -18.03 -7.94 2.49
C GLY A 567 -19.14 -8.14 1.46
N ASN A 568 -20.19 -8.87 1.87
CA ASN A 568 -21.28 -9.26 0.99
C ASN A 568 -22.18 -8.09 0.62
N GLY A 569 -22.83 -8.19 -0.55
CA GLY A 569 -23.82 -7.23 -1.02
C GLY A 569 -23.26 -5.88 -1.44
N VAL A 570 -21.99 -5.81 -1.85
CA VAL A 570 -21.35 -4.62 -2.40
C VAL A 570 -20.81 -4.92 -3.78
N CYS A 571 -21.09 -4.05 -4.74
CA CYS A 571 -20.63 -4.18 -6.13
C CYS A 571 -21.03 -5.54 -6.77
N GLU A 572 -22.25 -5.98 -6.56
CA GLU A 572 -22.82 -7.21 -7.13
C GLU A 572 -23.35 -7.00 -8.54
#